data_526b06429e7dc5c48ffc1df7030a36b7
#
_entry.id   526b06429e7dc5c48ffc1df7030a36b7
#
_cell.length_a   1.000
_cell.length_b   1.000
_cell.length_c   1.000
_cell.angle_alpha   90.00
_cell.angle_beta   90.00
_cell.angle_gamma   90.00
#
_symmetry.space_group_name_H-M   'P 1'
#
loop_
_entity.id
_entity.type
_entity.pdbx_description
1 polymer ?
#
loop_
_entity_poly.entity_id
_entity_poly.type
_entity_poly.pdbx_seq_one_letter_code
_entity_poly.pdbx_strand_id
1 'polypeptide(L)'
;MAIQFTKMSGSGNDFIVIDNRVPVVQNGKKCDFVRLVCDRKMSVGADGVIFVENSDQADIKWDFYNEDGSSAEMCGNGGRCVARYAVEKRIAPAKMTLETLAGIVGAEVNGTTVKVKLTAPQNLKQDTAISINGIEYQVDSLNTGVPHAIIYSDNVEGVNVKKVGHGVRFHEAFAPAGTNVDLVETVGAQALKIRTYERGVEDETLACGTGVVASALLSFYKKMVKPPVAVETQGGDILKVDFGETSNDEVYLEGPTSIAFEGTLVEY
;
A
#
# COMPACT_ATOMS: atom_id res chain seq x y z
N MET A 1 -4.10 -14.13 -28.46
CA MET A 1 -4.49 -12.72 -28.69
C MET A 1 -3.44 -11.83 -28.03
N ALA A 2 -3.03 -10.71 -28.63
CA ALA A 2 -2.09 -9.81 -27.99
C ALA A 2 -2.81 -8.98 -26.90
N ILE A 3 -2.24 -8.91 -25.69
CA ILE A 3 -2.80 -8.12 -24.57
C ILE A 3 -1.94 -6.90 -24.34
N GLN A 4 -2.56 -5.71 -24.43
CA GLN A 4 -1.91 -4.44 -24.12
C GLN A 4 -1.87 -4.26 -22.59
N PHE A 5 -0.74 -3.77 -22.07
CA PHE A 5 -0.57 -3.46 -20.67
C PHE A 5 0.24 -2.19 -20.46
N THR A 6 0.10 -1.61 -19.28
CA THR A 6 0.95 -0.52 -18.79
C THR A 6 1.66 -0.98 -17.53
N LYS A 7 2.98 -0.89 -17.51
CA LYS A 7 3.80 -1.12 -16.31
C LYS A 7 3.88 0.17 -15.50
N MET A 8 3.45 0.10 -14.25
CA MET A 8 3.40 1.24 -13.33
C MET A 8 4.08 0.93 -12.02
N SER A 9 4.51 1.97 -11.32
CA SER A 9 5.02 1.86 -9.95
C SER A 9 4.41 2.96 -9.06
N GLY A 10 4.10 2.58 -7.84
CA GLY A 10 3.68 3.47 -6.76
C GLY A 10 4.54 3.21 -5.52
N SER A 11 5.53 4.06 -5.30
CA SER A 11 6.42 4.00 -4.13
C SER A 11 7.14 2.65 -3.96
N GLY A 12 7.66 2.11 -5.06
CA GLY A 12 8.44 0.86 -5.06
C GLY A 12 7.63 -0.42 -5.29
N ASN A 13 6.30 -0.41 -5.12
CA ASN A 13 5.44 -1.48 -5.62
C ASN A 13 5.19 -1.30 -7.11
N ASP A 14 5.34 -2.36 -7.88
CA ASP A 14 5.17 -2.33 -9.32
C ASP A 14 4.01 -3.22 -9.81
N PHE A 15 3.25 -2.69 -10.75
CA PHE A 15 2.01 -3.31 -11.22
C PHE A 15 1.95 -3.38 -12.74
N ILE A 16 1.33 -4.46 -13.25
CA ILE A 16 0.86 -4.57 -14.62
C ILE A 16 -0.60 -4.14 -14.61
N VAL A 17 -0.95 -3.05 -15.31
CA VAL A 17 -2.32 -2.55 -15.42
C VAL A 17 -2.88 -2.88 -16.79
N ILE A 18 -4.04 -3.51 -16.84
CA ILE A 18 -4.70 -3.99 -18.05
C ILE A 18 -6.13 -3.45 -18.13
N ASP A 19 -6.50 -2.85 -19.27
CA ASP A 19 -7.88 -2.51 -19.56
C ASP A 19 -8.66 -3.78 -19.91
N ASN A 20 -9.48 -4.26 -18.99
CA ASN A 20 -10.31 -5.46 -19.13
C ASN A 20 -11.81 -5.13 -19.21
N ARG A 21 -12.17 -3.87 -19.50
CA ARG A 21 -13.56 -3.44 -19.68
C ARG A 21 -14.25 -4.19 -20.84
N VAL A 22 -13.46 -4.53 -21.85
CA VAL A 22 -13.78 -5.60 -22.80
C VAL A 22 -12.91 -6.78 -22.39
N PRO A 23 -13.46 -7.91 -21.93
CA PRO A 23 -12.68 -8.98 -21.32
C PRO A 23 -11.61 -9.54 -22.25
N VAL A 24 -10.34 -9.18 -22.03
CA VAL A 24 -9.17 -9.76 -22.71
C VAL A 24 -8.60 -10.94 -21.90
N VAL A 25 -8.81 -10.92 -20.58
CA VAL A 25 -8.56 -12.05 -19.68
C VAL A 25 -9.86 -12.42 -18.97
N GLN A 26 -10.31 -13.67 -19.15
CA GLN A 26 -11.54 -14.16 -18.54
C GLN A 26 -11.35 -14.40 -17.03
N ASN A 27 -12.38 -14.13 -16.21
CA ASN A 27 -12.33 -14.25 -14.74
C ASN A 27 -11.74 -15.58 -14.25
N GLY A 28 -12.16 -16.72 -14.81
CA GLY A 28 -11.66 -18.04 -14.42
C GLY A 28 -10.20 -18.32 -14.78
N LYS A 29 -9.54 -17.41 -15.52
CA LYS A 29 -8.13 -17.56 -15.94
C LYS A 29 -7.20 -16.51 -15.34
N LYS A 30 -7.74 -15.52 -14.59
CA LYS A 30 -6.94 -14.40 -14.06
C LYS A 30 -5.82 -14.88 -13.13
N CYS A 31 -6.11 -15.80 -12.20
CA CYS A 31 -5.10 -16.30 -11.25
C CYS A 31 -3.87 -16.89 -11.94
N ASP A 32 -4.08 -17.79 -12.93
CA ASP A 32 -2.98 -18.43 -13.65
C ASP A 32 -2.25 -17.43 -14.56
N PHE A 33 -2.99 -16.55 -15.22
CA PHE A 33 -2.43 -15.46 -16.02
C PHE A 33 -1.52 -14.56 -15.17
N VAL A 34 -1.97 -14.16 -13.98
CA VAL A 34 -1.21 -13.31 -13.07
C VAL A 34 0.11 -13.96 -12.66
N ARG A 35 0.09 -15.23 -12.22
CA ARG A 35 1.31 -15.97 -11.87
C ARG A 35 2.32 -15.98 -13.00
N LEU A 36 1.84 -16.16 -14.24
CA LEU A 36 2.70 -16.20 -15.40
C LEU A 36 3.31 -14.82 -15.70
N VAL A 37 2.50 -13.75 -15.72
CA VAL A 37 3.00 -12.44 -16.14
C VAL A 37 3.78 -11.70 -15.05
N CYS A 38 3.58 -12.07 -13.79
CA CYS A 38 4.34 -11.52 -12.65
C CYS A 38 5.73 -12.14 -12.47
N ASP A 39 6.03 -13.27 -13.12
CA ASP A 39 7.38 -13.86 -13.05
C ASP A 39 8.42 -12.91 -13.66
N ARG A 40 9.34 -12.41 -12.80
CA ARG A 40 10.33 -11.38 -13.18
C ARG A 40 11.42 -11.90 -14.12
N LYS A 41 11.59 -13.21 -14.23
CA LYS A 41 12.61 -13.83 -15.10
C LYS A 41 12.03 -14.33 -16.40
N MET A 42 10.78 -14.77 -16.38
CA MET A 42 10.15 -15.45 -17.51
C MET A 42 9.14 -14.59 -18.26
N SER A 43 8.70 -13.46 -17.67
CA SER A 43 7.71 -12.58 -18.29
C SER A 43 7.99 -11.10 -17.95
N VAL A 44 6.94 -10.28 -17.82
CA VAL A 44 7.05 -8.85 -17.50
C VAL A 44 7.61 -8.61 -16.10
N GLY A 45 7.16 -9.42 -15.14
CA GLY A 45 7.51 -9.29 -13.73
C GLY A 45 6.81 -8.13 -13.05
N ALA A 46 6.13 -8.39 -11.94
CA ALA A 46 5.47 -7.38 -11.12
C ALA A 46 5.10 -7.95 -9.74
N ASP A 47 4.80 -7.07 -8.78
CA ASP A 47 4.21 -7.45 -7.48
C ASP A 47 2.72 -7.80 -7.62
N GLY A 48 2.08 -7.40 -8.73
CA GLY A 48 0.70 -7.78 -9.00
C GLY A 48 0.15 -7.24 -10.32
N VAL A 49 -1.07 -7.66 -10.62
CA VAL A 49 -1.82 -7.24 -11.81
C VAL A 49 -3.11 -6.56 -11.39
N ILE A 50 -3.42 -5.44 -12.00
CA ILE A 50 -4.68 -4.72 -11.82
C ILE A 50 -5.45 -4.76 -13.14
N PHE A 51 -6.62 -5.40 -13.13
CA PHE A 51 -7.57 -5.35 -14.23
C PHE A 51 -8.55 -4.20 -14.01
N VAL A 52 -8.61 -3.28 -14.95
CA VAL A 52 -9.62 -2.21 -14.97
C VAL A 52 -10.87 -2.74 -15.65
N GLU A 53 -11.99 -2.73 -14.95
CA GLU A 53 -13.27 -3.26 -15.42
C GLU A 53 -14.37 -2.20 -15.35
N ASN A 54 -15.52 -2.47 -15.99
CA ASN A 54 -16.71 -1.64 -15.85
C ASN A 54 -17.31 -1.84 -14.45
N SER A 55 -17.88 -0.76 -13.90
CA SER A 55 -18.65 -0.78 -12.66
C SER A 55 -20.04 -0.18 -12.90
N ASP A 56 -21.04 -0.72 -12.20
CA ASP A 56 -22.39 -0.14 -12.12
C ASP A 56 -22.53 0.81 -10.92
N GLN A 57 -21.53 0.90 -10.04
CA GLN A 57 -21.58 1.63 -8.77
C GLN A 57 -20.51 2.74 -8.64
N ALA A 58 -19.48 2.70 -9.49
CA ALA A 58 -18.34 3.61 -9.47
C ALA A 58 -17.90 3.98 -10.88
N ASP A 59 -16.93 4.90 -11.01
CA ASP A 59 -16.40 5.28 -12.32
C ASP A 59 -15.65 4.13 -13.00
N ILE A 60 -14.96 3.32 -12.22
CA ILE A 60 -14.32 2.07 -12.67
C ILE A 60 -14.36 1.04 -11.54
N LYS A 61 -14.24 -0.24 -11.92
CA LYS A 61 -13.91 -1.33 -11.01
C LYS A 61 -12.47 -1.74 -11.20
N TRP A 62 -11.77 -1.95 -10.09
CA TRP A 62 -10.45 -2.55 -10.09
C TRP A 62 -10.54 -3.99 -9.57
N ASP A 63 -9.96 -4.92 -10.30
CA ASP A 63 -9.83 -6.31 -9.85
C ASP A 63 -8.33 -6.60 -9.71
N PHE A 64 -7.85 -6.67 -8.46
CA PHE A 64 -6.43 -6.71 -8.13
C PHE A 64 -6.00 -8.08 -7.63
N TYR A 65 -4.89 -8.56 -8.18
CA TYR A 65 -4.25 -9.81 -7.81
C TYR A 65 -2.77 -9.59 -7.46
N ASN A 66 -2.34 -10.20 -6.34
CA ASN A 66 -0.93 -10.33 -6.00
C ASN A 66 -0.20 -11.26 -6.99
N GLU A 67 1.13 -11.22 -7.01
CA GLU A 67 1.97 -12.05 -7.91
C GLU A 67 1.70 -13.56 -7.81
N ASP A 68 1.25 -14.04 -6.65
CA ASP A 68 0.89 -15.45 -6.41
C ASP A 68 -0.49 -15.84 -6.98
N GLY A 69 -1.21 -14.90 -7.59
CA GLY A 69 -2.55 -15.07 -8.13
C GLY A 69 -3.67 -14.95 -7.09
N SER A 70 -3.38 -14.65 -5.83
CA SER A 70 -4.40 -14.37 -4.84
C SER A 70 -5.03 -12.98 -5.07
N SER A 71 -6.35 -12.86 -4.92
CA SER A 71 -7.03 -11.57 -4.96
C SER A 71 -6.74 -10.77 -3.69
N ALA A 72 -6.61 -9.45 -3.83
CA ALA A 72 -6.41 -8.54 -2.71
C ALA A 72 -7.53 -7.50 -2.62
N GLU A 73 -7.95 -7.20 -1.38
CA GLU A 73 -9.08 -6.29 -1.12
C GLU A 73 -8.74 -4.84 -1.46
N MET A 74 -7.56 -4.38 -1.07
CA MET A 74 -7.08 -3.02 -1.28
C MET A 74 -5.55 -2.95 -1.21
N CYS A 75 -4.98 -2.04 -1.99
CA CYS A 75 -3.58 -1.64 -1.93
C CYS A 75 -3.48 -0.13 -2.22
N GLY A 76 -2.99 0.66 -1.28
CA GLY A 76 -2.88 2.11 -1.45
C GLY A 76 -1.94 2.50 -2.61
N ASN A 77 -0.87 1.73 -2.84
CA ASN A 77 0.05 1.94 -3.96
C ASN A 77 -0.61 1.60 -5.30
N GLY A 78 -1.31 0.45 -5.38
CA GLY A 78 -2.06 0.04 -6.56
C GLY A 78 -3.23 0.97 -6.89
N GLY A 79 -3.96 1.45 -5.85
CA GLY A 79 -5.06 2.41 -6.01
C GLY A 79 -4.60 3.72 -6.65
N ARG A 80 -3.41 4.22 -6.26
CA ARG A 80 -2.83 5.39 -6.91
C ARG A 80 -2.47 5.11 -8.38
N CYS A 81 -1.86 3.96 -8.66
CA CYS A 81 -1.48 3.58 -10.02
C CYS A 81 -2.71 3.45 -10.93
N VAL A 82 -3.75 2.72 -10.51
CA VAL A 82 -4.94 2.50 -11.35
C VAL A 82 -5.73 3.79 -11.58
N ALA A 83 -5.83 4.68 -10.58
CA ALA A 83 -6.50 5.96 -10.76
C ALA A 83 -5.78 6.84 -11.79
N ARG A 84 -4.44 6.95 -11.71
CA ARG A 84 -3.66 7.64 -12.74
C ARG A 84 -3.81 6.98 -14.11
N TYR A 85 -3.71 5.66 -14.18
CA TYR A 85 -3.93 4.94 -15.43
C TYR A 85 -5.28 5.30 -16.08
N ALA A 86 -6.35 5.32 -15.30
CA ALA A 86 -7.69 5.62 -15.79
C ALA A 86 -7.80 7.03 -16.39
N VAL A 87 -7.11 8.02 -15.78
CA VAL A 87 -7.04 9.39 -16.32
C VAL A 87 -6.22 9.43 -17.61
N GLU A 88 -5.02 8.86 -17.63
CA GLU A 88 -4.13 8.85 -18.78
C GLU A 88 -4.77 8.16 -20.00
N LYS A 89 -5.52 7.09 -19.76
CA LYS A 89 -6.26 6.35 -20.81
C LYS A 89 -7.64 6.95 -21.11
N ARG A 90 -8.02 8.06 -20.47
CA ARG A 90 -9.32 8.75 -20.65
C ARG A 90 -10.51 7.83 -20.33
N ILE A 91 -10.34 6.96 -19.36
CA ILE A 91 -11.37 6.03 -18.88
C ILE A 91 -12.26 6.71 -17.84
N ALA A 92 -11.66 7.50 -16.94
CA ALA A 92 -12.35 8.20 -15.86
C ALA A 92 -11.83 9.63 -15.69
N PRO A 93 -12.60 10.54 -15.04
CA PRO A 93 -12.15 11.89 -14.72
C PRO A 93 -11.07 11.90 -13.64
N ALA A 94 -10.39 13.06 -13.46
CA ALA A 94 -9.33 13.21 -12.46
C ALA A 94 -9.80 12.99 -11.01
N LYS A 95 -11.05 13.28 -10.70
CA LYS A 95 -11.70 12.93 -9.43
C LYS A 95 -12.70 11.83 -9.70
N MET A 96 -12.45 10.67 -9.14
CA MET A 96 -13.16 9.44 -9.47
C MET A 96 -13.41 8.56 -8.26
N THR A 97 -14.26 7.58 -8.45
CA THR A 97 -14.54 6.48 -7.51
C THR A 97 -14.08 5.15 -8.11
N LEU A 98 -13.52 4.29 -7.26
CA LEU A 98 -13.03 2.95 -7.59
C LEU A 98 -13.87 1.93 -6.82
N GLU A 99 -14.50 1.00 -7.52
CA GLU A 99 -15.10 -0.19 -6.89
C GLU A 99 -13.98 -1.20 -6.60
N THR A 100 -13.83 -1.58 -5.33
CA THR A 100 -12.83 -2.55 -4.85
C THR A 100 -13.51 -3.61 -4.00
N LEU A 101 -12.82 -4.68 -3.64
CA LEU A 101 -13.33 -5.67 -2.67
C LEU A 101 -13.51 -5.08 -1.26
N ALA A 102 -12.79 -4.00 -0.92
CA ALA A 102 -12.95 -3.27 0.33
C ALA A 102 -14.08 -2.21 0.29
N GLY A 103 -14.82 -2.12 -0.83
CA GLY A 103 -15.88 -1.13 -1.06
C GLY A 103 -15.50 -0.03 -2.04
N ILE A 104 -16.28 1.06 -2.05
CA ILE A 104 -16.04 2.20 -2.94
C ILE A 104 -14.99 3.13 -2.33
N VAL A 105 -13.95 3.40 -3.10
CA VAL A 105 -12.79 4.23 -2.72
C VAL A 105 -12.74 5.46 -3.61
N GLY A 106 -12.58 6.64 -3.02
CA GLY A 106 -12.35 7.89 -3.75
C GLY A 106 -10.89 8.08 -4.12
N ALA A 107 -10.63 8.58 -5.33
CA ALA A 107 -9.31 8.96 -5.78
C ALA A 107 -9.31 10.32 -6.48
N GLU A 108 -8.21 11.06 -6.35
CA GLU A 108 -8.01 12.34 -7.04
C GLU A 108 -6.60 12.39 -7.64
N VAL A 109 -6.50 12.61 -8.94
CA VAL A 109 -5.26 12.60 -9.72
C VAL A 109 -4.84 14.02 -10.04
N ASN A 110 -3.62 14.38 -9.66
CA ASN A 110 -2.99 15.66 -10.00
C ASN A 110 -1.62 15.40 -10.63
N GLY A 111 -1.59 15.30 -11.95
CA GLY A 111 -0.41 14.94 -12.70
C GLY A 111 0.11 13.55 -12.31
N THR A 112 1.31 13.49 -11.74
CA THR A 112 1.92 12.23 -11.28
C THR A 112 1.59 11.87 -9.83
N THR A 113 0.98 12.79 -9.08
CA THR A 113 0.59 12.61 -7.69
C THR A 113 -0.88 12.21 -7.60
N VAL A 114 -1.16 11.23 -6.77
CA VAL A 114 -2.53 10.71 -6.59
C VAL A 114 -2.85 10.62 -5.10
N LYS A 115 -4.02 11.14 -4.73
CA LYS A 115 -4.61 11.05 -3.41
C LYS A 115 -5.73 10.00 -3.44
N VAL A 116 -5.66 9.01 -2.55
CA VAL A 116 -6.71 7.98 -2.40
C VAL A 116 -7.28 8.00 -1.00
N LYS A 117 -8.61 7.85 -0.88
CA LYS A 117 -9.26 7.64 0.40
C LYS A 117 -9.01 6.19 0.84
N LEU A 118 -8.66 5.98 2.09
CA LEU A 118 -8.45 4.66 2.67
C LEU A 118 -9.60 4.28 3.59
N THR A 119 -9.68 3.00 3.95
CA THR A 119 -10.62 2.50 4.93
C THR A 119 -10.34 3.07 6.32
N ALA A 120 -11.38 3.25 7.13
CA ALA A 120 -11.23 3.72 8.50
C ALA A 120 -10.33 2.78 9.31
N PRO A 121 -9.37 3.31 10.08
CA PRO A 121 -8.49 2.50 10.92
C PRO A 121 -9.26 1.83 12.07
N GLN A 122 -8.79 0.67 12.49
CA GLN A 122 -9.43 -0.15 13.52
C GLN A 122 -8.41 -0.70 14.52
N ASN A 123 -8.90 -1.20 15.66
CA ASN A 123 -8.09 -1.95 16.63
C ASN A 123 -6.87 -1.18 17.17
N LEU A 124 -7.04 0.11 17.47
CA LEU A 124 -6.02 0.91 18.11
C LEU A 124 -5.61 0.34 19.48
N LYS A 125 -4.31 0.11 19.69
CA LYS A 125 -3.71 -0.19 20.99
C LYS A 125 -2.43 0.62 21.12
N GLN A 126 -2.15 1.12 22.31
CA GLN A 126 -0.93 1.90 22.61
C GLN A 126 -0.18 1.28 23.78
N ASP A 127 1.12 1.55 23.83
CA ASP A 127 2.02 1.23 24.93
C ASP A 127 2.00 -0.26 25.36
N THR A 128 1.91 -1.17 24.38
CA THR A 128 2.02 -2.60 24.61
C THR A 128 3.48 -2.98 24.82
N ALA A 129 3.84 -3.43 26.02
CA ALA A 129 5.19 -3.91 26.31
C ALA A 129 5.37 -5.33 25.75
N ILE A 130 6.43 -5.54 24.97
CA ILE A 130 6.83 -6.85 24.46
C ILE A 130 8.33 -7.07 24.66
N SER A 131 8.75 -8.32 24.86
CA SER A 131 10.16 -8.68 25.05
C SER A 131 10.68 -9.50 23.88
N ILE A 132 11.72 -9.00 23.20
CA ILE A 132 12.37 -9.70 22.10
C ILE A 132 13.83 -9.94 22.45
N ASN A 133 14.20 -11.21 22.60
CA ASN A 133 15.56 -11.63 22.97
C ASN A 133 16.11 -10.91 24.25
N GLY A 134 15.23 -10.68 25.23
CA GLY A 134 15.56 -10.02 26.49
C GLY A 134 15.66 -8.49 26.42
N ILE A 135 15.24 -7.88 25.29
CA ILE A 135 15.12 -6.43 25.13
C ILE A 135 13.64 -6.08 25.15
N GLU A 136 13.26 -5.14 26.02
CA GLU A 136 11.89 -4.63 26.12
C GLU A 136 11.63 -3.56 25.08
N TYR A 137 10.50 -3.67 24.38
CA TYR A 137 10.00 -2.69 23.43
C TYR A 137 8.60 -2.21 23.82
N GLN A 138 8.35 -0.92 23.65
CA GLN A 138 7.00 -0.35 23.70
C GLN A 138 6.47 -0.28 22.27
N VAL A 139 5.33 -0.94 22.02
CA VAL A 139 4.76 -1.09 20.68
C VAL A 139 3.34 -0.54 20.68
N ASP A 140 3.07 0.36 19.76
CA ASP A 140 1.71 0.75 19.42
C ASP A 140 1.21 -0.08 18.24
N SER A 141 -0.10 -0.29 18.12
CA SER A 141 -0.64 -1.04 16.99
C SER A 141 -1.95 -0.46 16.46
N LEU A 142 -2.12 -0.57 15.15
CA LEU A 142 -3.30 -0.08 14.44
C LEU A 142 -3.53 -0.95 13.20
N ASN A 143 -4.79 -1.21 12.88
CA ASN A 143 -5.16 -1.85 11.61
C ASN A 143 -5.67 -0.78 10.64
N THR A 144 -4.97 -0.59 9.53
CA THR A 144 -5.28 0.36 8.44
C THR A 144 -5.64 -0.37 7.13
N GLY A 145 -6.29 -1.54 7.26
CA GLY A 145 -6.56 -2.52 6.21
C GLY A 145 -5.82 -3.82 6.47
N VAL A 146 -4.60 -3.72 6.99
CA VAL A 146 -3.80 -4.82 7.55
C VAL A 146 -3.21 -4.38 8.89
N PRO A 147 -2.86 -5.32 9.80
CA PRO A 147 -2.31 -4.96 11.11
C PRO A 147 -0.88 -4.41 11.01
N HIS A 148 -0.62 -3.34 11.75
CA HIS A 148 0.67 -2.68 11.90
C HIS A 148 1.06 -2.55 13.37
N ALA A 149 2.32 -2.84 13.68
CA ALA A 149 2.97 -2.62 14.97
C ALA A 149 4.06 -1.55 14.79
N ILE A 150 3.97 -0.47 15.56
CA ILE A 150 4.84 0.70 15.44
C ILE A 150 5.80 0.76 16.62
N ILE A 151 7.09 0.91 16.33
CA ILE A 151 8.15 1.16 17.31
C ILE A 151 8.80 2.51 16.97
N TYR A 152 8.83 3.41 17.94
CA TYR A 152 9.51 4.70 17.77
C TYR A 152 11.00 4.59 18.09
N SER A 153 11.80 5.30 17.31
CA SER A 153 13.25 5.38 17.44
C SER A 153 13.73 6.78 17.14
N ASP A 154 14.76 7.25 17.85
CA ASP A 154 15.40 8.54 17.57
C ASP A 154 16.34 8.49 16.34
N ASN A 155 16.61 7.29 15.81
CA ASN A 155 17.43 7.06 14.64
C ASN A 155 17.04 5.73 13.98
N VAL A 156 16.12 5.76 13.03
CA VAL A 156 15.66 4.55 12.32
C VAL A 156 16.72 3.95 11.40
N GLU A 157 17.67 4.77 10.91
CA GLU A 157 18.75 4.29 10.05
C GLU A 157 19.70 3.34 10.79
N GLY A 158 19.89 3.55 12.10
CA GLY A 158 20.74 2.73 12.94
C GLY A 158 20.10 1.40 13.38
N VAL A 159 18.80 1.19 13.11
CA VAL A 159 18.09 -0.01 13.56
C VAL A 159 18.24 -1.17 12.58
N ASN A 160 18.51 -2.35 13.10
CA ASN A 160 18.45 -3.58 12.30
C ASN A 160 16.99 -4.01 12.11
N VAL A 161 16.36 -3.51 11.02
CA VAL A 161 14.94 -3.71 10.70
C VAL A 161 14.59 -5.18 10.62
N LYS A 162 15.43 -6.00 9.96
CA LYS A 162 15.19 -7.45 9.81
C LYS A 162 15.11 -8.15 11.16
N LYS A 163 16.04 -7.83 12.07
CA LYS A 163 16.10 -8.47 13.39
C LYS A 163 14.91 -8.06 14.28
N VAL A 164 14.65 -6.76 14.38
CA VAL A 164 13.55 -6.23 15.21
C VAL A 164 12.21 -6.60 14.59
N GLY A 165 12.05 -6.37 13.28
CA GLY A 165 10.84 -6.67 12.53
C GLY A 165 10.44 -8.14 12.64
N HIS A 166 11.35 -9.07 12.38
CA HIS A 166 11.09 -10.49 12.54
C HIS A 166 10.64 -10.84 13.97
N GLY A 167 11.31 -10.29 14.99
CA GLY A 167 10.97 -10.57 16.39
C GLY A 167 9.55 -10.12 16.75
N VAL A 168 9.13 -8.93 16.29
CA VAL A 168 7.76 -8.41 16.52
C VAL A 168 6.74 -9.15 15.66
N ARG A 169 7.04 -9.37 14.38
CA ARG A 169 6.19 -10.04 13.39
C ARG A 169 5.63 -11.37 13.89
N PHE A 170 6.46 -12.14 14.58
CA PHE A 170 6.13 -13.48 15.09
C PHE A 170 5.90 -13.53 16.60
N HIS A 171 5.87 -12.37 17.28
CA HIS A 171 5.63 -12.32 18.72
C HIS A 171 4.20 -12.78 19.07
N GLU A 172 4.06 -13.47 20.22
CA GLU A 172 2.76 -14.02 20.67
C GLU A 172 1.66 -12.98 20.81
N ALA A 173 1.99 -11.72 21.14
CA ALA A 173 1.04 -10.62 21.24
C ALA A 173 0.29 -10.32 19.91
N PHE A 174 0.81 -10.78 18.78
CA PHE A 174 0.23 -10.59 17.45
C PHE A 174 -0.23 -11.91 16.81
N ALA A 175 -0.15 -13.02 17.53
CA ALA A 175 -0.57 -14.33 17.04
C ALA A 175 -2.12 -14.40 16.88
N PRO A 176 -2.65 -15.27 15.96
CA PRO A 176 -1.88 -16.12 15.03
C PRO A 176 -1.49 -15.40 13.73
N ALA A 177 -2.16 -14.31 13.36
CA ALA A 177 -2.01 -13.66 12.05
C ALA A 177 -0.68 -12.91 11.89
N GLY A 178 -0.09 -12.45 13.01
CA GLY A 178 1.07 -11.57 13.03
C GLY A 178 0.77 -10.17 12.50
N THR A 179 1.80 -9.37 12.32
CA THR A 179 1.68 -7.95 11.98
C THR A 179 2.81 -7.50 11.05
N ASN A 180 2.60 -6.43 10.28
CA ASN A 180 3.69 -5.62 9.71
C ASN A 180 4.37 -4.86 10.86
N VAL A 181 5.62 -4.48 10.70
CA VAL A 181 6.37 -3.78 11.74
C VAL A 181 7.01 -2.53 11.15
N ASP A 182 6.63 -1.38 11.70
CA ASP A 182 7.10 -0.09 11.24
C ASP A 182 7.99 0.54 12.31
N LEU A 183 9.21 0.87 11.95
CA LEU A 183 10.15 1.64 12.75
C LEU A 183 10.01 3.10 12.36
N VAL A 184 9.71 3.99 13.31
CA VAL A 184 9.30 5.37 13.04
C VAL A 184 10.21 6.34 13.78
N GLU A 185 10.69 7.35 13.06
CA GLU A 185 11.42 8.50 13.59
C GLU A 185 10.62 9.77 13.33
N THR A 186 10.45 10.60 14.36
CA THR A 186 9.84 11.92 14.22
C THR A 186 10.91 12.93 13.87
N VAL A 187 10.85 13.45 12.63
CA VAL A 187 11.85 14.40 12.12
C VAL A 187 11.33 15.85 12.09
N GLY A 188 10.07 16.06 12.43
CA GLY A 188 9.45 17.40 12.51
C GLY A 188 8.01 17.36 12.93
N ALA A 189 7.39 18.51 13.17
CA ALA A 189 6.01 18.62 13.64
C ALA A 189 4.97 18.07 12.64
N GLN A 190 5.34 17.86 11.39
CA GLN A 190 4.51 17.30 10.33
C GLN A 190 5.31 16.29 9.46
N ALA A 191 6.39 15.72 10.01
CA ALA A 191 7.29 14.87 9.25
C ALA A 191 7.78 13.67 10.04
N LEU A 192 7.73 12.50 9.40
CA LEU A 192 8.23 11.22 9.90
C LEU A 192 9.18 10.58 8.89
N LYS A 193 10.07 9.72 9.37
CA LYS A 193 10.74 8.69 8.58
C LYS A 193 10.23 7.33 9.01
N ILE A 194 10.10 6.40 8.04
CA ILE A 194 9.61 5.05 8.30
C ILE A 194 10.47 4.01 7.59
N ARG A 195 10.67 2.88 8.28
CA ARG A 195 11.23 1.64 7.71
C ARG A 195 10.34 0.48 8.08
N THR A 196 9.90 -0.30 7.12
CA THR A 196 8.87 -1.34 7.30
C THR A 196 9.43 -2.73 7.03
N TYR A 197 9.25 -3.64 8.01
CA TYR A 197 9.34 -5.09 7.81
C TYR A 197 7.94 -5.62 7.48
N GLU A 198 7.76 -6.16 6.29
CA GLU A 198 6.44 -6.47 5.77
C GLU A 198 6.08 -7.94 5.93
N ARG A 199 4.90 -8.19 6.52
CA ARG A 199 4.30 -9.51 6.67
C ARG A 199 3.95 -10.11 5.30
N GLY A 200 4.46 -11.31 5.03
CA GLY A 200 4.28 -12.00 3.75
C GLY A 200 5.47 -11.85 2.82
N VAL A 201 6.17 -10.70 2.85
CA VAL A 201 7.47 -10.52 2.22
C VAL A 201 8.58 -11.07 3.12
N GLU A 202 8.41 -10.90 4.43
CA GLU A 202 9.32 -11.33 5.51
C GLU A 202 10.71 -10.70 5.36
N ASP A 203 10.72 -9.46 4.89
CA ASP A 203 11.90 -8.61 4.74
C ASP A 203 11.52 -7.13 4.82
N GLU A 204 12.52 -6.24 4.81
CA GLU A 204 12.32 -4.80 4.68
C GLU A 204 11.87 -4.46 3.25
N THR A 205 10.82 -3.62 3.13
CA THR A 205 10.31 -3.15 1.85
C THR A 205 10.60 -1.67 1.64
N LEU A 206 10.57 -1.22 0.39
CA LEU A 206 10.82 0.18 0.03
C LEU A 206 9.73 1.13 0.54
N ALA A 207 8.48 0.68 0.57
CA ALA A 207 7.36 1.43 1.14
C ALA A 207 6.15 0.53 1.39
N CYS A 208 5.49 0.72 2.52
CA CYS A 208 4.20 0.14 2.84
C CYS A 208 3.17 1.27 3.09
N GLY A 209 2.23 1.46 2.16
CA GLY A 209 1.27 2.57 2.25
C GLY A 209 0.39 2.53 3.49
N THR A 210 -0.05 1.34 3.93
CA THR A 210 -0.84 1.17 5.16
C THR A 210 0.00 1.39 6.42
N GLY A 211 1.29 1.04 6.40
CA GLY A 211 2.24 1.35 7.46
C GLY A 211 2.51 2.85 7.61
N VAL A 212 2.65 3.55 6.49
CA VAL A 212 2.76 5.02 6.47
C VAL A 212 1.55 5.66 7.15
N VAL A 213 0.33 5.20 6.85
CA VAL A 213 -0.89 5.70 7.46
C VAL A 213 -0.98 5.37 8.94
N ALA A 214 -0.68 4.13 9.33
CA ALA A 214 -0.67 3.70 10.73
C ALA A 214 0.32 4.54 11.56
N SER A 215 1.52 4.77 11.02
CA SER A 215 2.56 5.59 11.66
C SER A 215 2.15 7.04 11.84
N ALA A 216 1.54 7.66 10.82
CA ALA A 216 1.07 9.04 10.90
C ALA A 216 -0.05 9.21 11.94
N LEU A 217 -1.05 8.32 11.95
CA LEU A 217 -2.16 8.37 12.88
C LEU A 217 -1.73 8.13 14.33
N LEU A 218 -0.90 7.10 14.58
CA LEU A 218 -0.41 6.80 15.93
C LEU A 218 0.49 7.91 16.48
N SER A 219 1.36 8.48 15.63
CA SER A 219 2.17 9.64 16.02
C SER A 219 1.31 10.88 16.33
N PHE A 220 0.20 11.06 15.62
CA PHE A 220 -0.77 12.12 15.93
C PHE A 220 -1.47 11.88 17.28
N TYR A 221 -1.94 10.65 17.56
CA TYR A 221 -2.56 10.31 18.85
C TYR A 221 -1.60 10.51 20.03
N LYS A 222 -0.32 10.27 19.81
CA LYS A 222 0.74 10.59 20.79
C LYS A 222 1.14 12.06 20.82
N LYS A 223 0.50 12.94 20.02
CA LYS A 223 0.78 14.38 19.93
C LYS A 223 2.21 14.70 19.45
N MET A 224 2.82 13.79 18.72
CA MET A 224 4.16 13.95 18.16
C MET A 224 4.13 14.73 16.84
N VAL A 225 3.05 14.58 16.06
CA VAL A 225 2.86 15.26 14.78
C VAL A 225 1.45 15.83 14.62
N LYS A 226 1.26 16.67 13.59
CA LYS A 226 -0.05 17.23 13.18
C LYS A 226 -0.29 16.98 11.69
N PRO A 227 -1.56 16.72 11.27
CA PRO A 227 -1.88 16.59 9.86
C PRO A 227 -1.71 17.90 9.07
N PRO A 228 -1.47 17.85 7.75
CA PRO A 228 -1.07 16.66 7.02
C PRO A 228 0.36 16.23 7.38
N VAL A 229 0.62 14.91 7.43
CA VAL A 229 1.92 14.35 7.81
C VAL A 229 2.67 13.86 6.57
N ALA A 230 3.86 14.38 6.34
CA ALA A 230 4.79 13.89 5.34
C ALA A 230 5.61 12.73 5.93
N VAL A 231 5.65 11.60 5.23
CA VAL A 231 6.36 10.40 5.68
C VAL A 231 7.35 9.98 4.62
N GLU A 232 8.64 10.08 4.93
CA GLU A 232 9.73 9.59 4.08
C GLU A 232 9.86 8.07 4.27
N THR A 233 9.78 7.33 3.17
CA THR A 233 9.90 5.87 3.15
C THR A 233 11.32 5.43 2.85
N GLN A 234 11.65 4.16 3.06
CA GLN A 234 12.97 3.59 2.75
C GLN A 234 13.35 3.74 1.26
N GLY A 235 12.37 3.75 0.36
CA GLY A 235 12.60 4.00 -1.07
C GLY A 235 12.91 5.45 -1.44
N GLY A 236 12.85 6.38 -0.48
CA GLY A 236 13.09 7.81 -0.67
C GLY A 236 11.85 8.60 -1.13
N ASP A 237 10.72 7.95 -1.37
CA ASP A 237 9.47 8.64 -1.66
C ASP A 237 8.89 9.29 -0.40
N ILE A 238 8.33 10.49 -0.58
CA ILE A 238 7.54 11.16 0.46
C ILE A 238 6.07 10.92 0.17
N LEU A 239 5.43 10.18 1.07
CA LEU A 239 4.00 9.99 1.09
C LEU A 239 3.36 10.97 2.08
N LYS A 240 2.19 11.50 1.74
CA LYS A 240 1.47 12.43 2.59
C LYS A 240 0.20 11.80 3.10
N VAL A 241 0.02 11.82 4.41
CA VAL A 241 -1.19 11.35 5.07
C VAL A 241 -1.97 12.57 5.56
N ASP A 242 -3.24 12.63 5.14
CA ASP A 242 -4.15 13.70 5.51
C ASP A 242 -5.39 13.11 6.18
N PHE A 243 -5.82 13.69 7.29
CA PHE A 243 -6.96 13.21 8.08
C PHE A 243 -7.53 14.33 8.97
N GLY A 244 -8.80 14.17 9.37
CA GLY A 244 -9.44 15.12 10.28
C GLY A 244 -8.88 15.01 11.69
N GLU A 245 -8.72 16.16 12.39
CA GLU A 245 -8.26 16.18 13.79
C GLU A 245 -9.27 15.57 14.76
N THR A 246 -10.53 15.43 14.38
CA THR A 246 -11.63 15.00 15.25
C THR A 246 -12.29 13.70 14.83
N SER A 247 -12.03 13.19 13.64
CA SER A 247 -12.62 11.96 13.11
C SER A 247 -11.62 11.21 12.22
N ASN A 248 -11.54 9.90 12.42
CA ASN A 248 -10.66 9.03 11.63
C ASN A 248 -11.37 8.42 10.41
N ASP A 249 -12.59 8.87 10.11
CA ASP A 249 -13.41 8.29 9.04
C ASP A 249 -12.94 8.73 7.65
N GLU A 250 -12.11 9.78 7.60
CA GLU A 250 -11.58 10.34 6.37
C GLU A 250 -10.06 10.38 6.39
N VAL A 251 -9.44 9.25 6.09
CA VAL A 251 -7.99 9.13 5.95
C VAL A 251 -7.62 9.04 4.48
N TYR A 252 -6.69 9.88 4.08
CA TYR A 252 -6.20 9.97 2.71
C TYR A 252 -4.69 9.72 2.67
N LEU A 253 -4.29 8.93 1.68
CA LEU A 253 -2.89 8.73 1.32
C LEU A 253 -2.61 9.35 -0.03
N GLU A 254 -1.67 10.30 -0.08
CA GLU A 254 -1.21 10.97 -1.29
C GLU A 254 0.24 10.60 -1.57
N GLY A 255 0.56 10.30 -2.82
CA GLY A 255 1.93 9.99 -3.20
C GLY A 255 2.14 9.92 -4.71
N PRO A 256 3.41 9.83 -5.13
CA PRO A 256 3.76 9.76 -6.53
C PRO A 256 3.37 8.41 -7.14
N THR A 257 3.22 8.42 -8.46
CA THR A 257 3.11 7.24 -9.31
C THR A 257 3.95 7.44 -10.55
N SER A 258 4.46 6.36 -11.12
CA SER A 258 5.19 6.40 -12.38
C SER A 258 4.65 5.38 -13.37
N ILE A 259 4.63 5.76 -14.66
CA ILE A 259 4.46 4.84 -15.78
C ILE A 259 5.86 4.47 -16.24
N ALA A 260 6.25 3.21 -16.08
CA ALA A 260 7.57 2.76 -16.48
C ALA A 260 7.64 2.52 -18.00
N PHE A 261 6.67 1.79 -18.54
CA PHE A 261 6.52 1.55 -19.97
C PHE A 261 5.15 0.97 -20.31
N GLU A 262 4.81 0.99 -21.59
CA GLU A 262 3.67 0.28 -22.16
C GLU A 262 4.17 -0.88 -23.03
N GLY A 263 3.44 -1.97 -23.07
CA GLY A 263 3.84 -3.16 -23.80
C GLY A 263 2.68 -4.00 -24.29
N THR A 264 3.05 -5.05 -25.03
CA THR A 264 2.11 -6.04 -25.57
C THR A 264 2.59 -7.42 -25.20
N LEU A 265 1.76 -8.19 -24.49
CA LEU A 265 1.96 -9.62 -24.31
C LEU A 265 1.51 -10.35 -25.58
N VAL A 266 2.41 -11.09 -26.18
CA VAL A 266 2.15 -11.85 -27.43
C VAL A 266 1.94 -13.33 -27.16
N GLU A 267 2.58 -13.86 -26.09
CA GLU A 267 2.47 -15.23 -25.58
C GLU A 267 2.27 -15.20 -24.07
N TYR A 268 1.26 -15.92 -23.56
CA TYR A 268 0.92 -15.98 -22.13
C TYR A 268 0.03 -17.19 -21.82
#